data_51db96f11e6fa8be1f30396115a77ed9
#
_entry.id   51db96f11e6fa8be1f30396115a77ed9
#
_cell.length_a   1.000
_cell.length_b   1.000
_cell.length_c   1.000
_cell.angle_alpha   90.00
_cell.angle_beta   90.00
_cell.angle_gamma   90.00
#
_symmetry.space_group_name_H-M   'P 1'
#
loop_
_entity.id
_entity.type
_entity.pdbx_description
1 polymer ?
#
loop_
_entity_poly.entity_id
_entity_poly.type
_entity_poly.pdbx_seq_one_letter_code
_entity_poly.pdbx_strand_id
1 'polypeptide(L)'
;MSEVPIADWQCLAASKREANLMKIPGKWRLPDSLTSQFVEISAISVIDVPATCGLLTPRELKLTSDYDATALIELMTSGNATSVEVTTAFCKRAAIAQQCVNCLTELFFEEAMARARECDDYLKKNGRPMGPLHGLPISLKDSFNVKGTQATIGYISFLSRPPATSNSNLVNLLYKHGAVFYCKTNLPQTMMTADSHNNLFGRTLNPHNLSLTAGGSTGGEGALLAMRGSILGLATDVAGSCRIPALCCGLTSFKPSAGRVPFGGGVPPGRLGSPGSIVPVIGPIGHSIRDAELTMRTICNSDTWAFDENVLGVPWRSVQPPTRPLRFGLIRGIPQRPLHPPIARALHSCAMKLKGKGHHIVLLDDKVPDIWASSILAWKFFLLDPKKTPLLYLQQAGEPVVPSIGKTMVKELREFEPNLDGLWDMNLERFKILHAWHKVVVENELDAVLMPGNSSTAVRHDTYGLTPFTVLQNLLNYPSGILPHLKAEEELDWQFFKEDAAYEPPYEPKIFEGLPAHVQVMGKSMQDEELMEILKVVEKTLAE
;
A
#
# COMPACT_ATOMS: atom_id res chain seq x y z
N MET A 1 22.43 2.08 39.07
CA MET A 1 22.44 2.27 37.61
C MET A 1 22.15 3.73 37.37
N SER A 2 23.12 4.50 36.88
CA SER A 2 22.91 5.92 36.54
C SER A 2 21.89 6.01 35.42
N GLU A 3 20.77 6.69 35.65
CA GLU A 3 19.82 7.07 34.62
C GLU A 3 20.58 7.88 33.57
N VAL A 4 20.84 7.27 32.42
CA VAL A 4 21.26 8.02 31.23
C VAL A 4 20.08 8.94 30.92
N PRO A 5 20.27 10.27 30.81
CA PRO A 5 19.19 11.17 30.46
C PRO A 5 18.57 10.67 29.14
N ILE A 6 17.25 10.43 29.14
CA ILE A 6 16.53 10.11 27.91
C ILE A 6 16.77 11.32 26.99
N ALA A 7 17.55 11.11 25.93
CA ALA A 7 17.76 12.16 24.94
C ALA A 7 16.39 12.63 24.47
N ASP A 8 16.18 13.96 24.43
CA ASP A 8 14.94 14.54 23.97
C ASP A 8 14.58 13.95 22.60
N TRP A 9 13.49 13.16 22.54
CA TRP A 9 13.08 12.48 21.33
C TRP A 9 12.80 13.47 20.18
N GLN A 10 12.39 14.71 20.49
CA GLN A 10 12.17 15.75 19.50
C GLN A 10 13.50 16.15 18.82
N CYS A 11 14.56 16.29 19.58
CA CYS A 11 15.90 16.57 19.04
C CYS A 11 16.41 15.45 18.15
N LEU A 12 16.23 14.18 18.56
CA LEU A 12 16.62 13.01 17.76
C LEU A 12 15.83 12.96 16.44
N ALA A 13 14.53 13.19 16.49
CA ALA A 13 13.67 13.23 15.32
C ALA A 13 14.04 14.39 14.37
N ALA A 14 14.27 15.58 14.90
CA ALA A 14 14.70 16.75 14.12
C ALA A 14 16.01 16.48 13.39
N SER A 15 17.03 15.97 14.10
CA SER A 15 18.32 15.61 13.52
C SER A 15 18.22 14.59 12.40
N LYS A 16 17.36 13.56 12.55
CA LYS A 16 17.13 12.55 11.50
C LYS A 16 16.47 13.16 10.26
N ARG A 17 15.45 14.01 10.46
CA ARG A 17 14.77 14.70 9.35
C ARG A 17 15.69 15.65 8.60
N GLU A 18 16.51 16.42 9.33
CA GLU A 18 17.50 17.31 8.74
C GLU A 18 18.54 16.52 7.93
N ALA A 19 19.10 15.44 8.51
CA ALA A 19 20.03 14.57 7.80
C ALA A 19 19.46 14.00 6.51
N ASN A 20 18.16 13.63 6.49
CA ASN A 20 17.48 13.18 5.28
C ASN A 20 17.30 14.32 4.27
N LEU A 21 16.93 15.51 4.71
CA LEU A 21 16.78 16.69 3.83
C LEU A 21 18.11 17.05 3.16
N MET A 22 19.22 16.93 3.87
CA MET A 22 20.57 17.20 3.33
C MET A 22 20.98 16.24 2.22
N LYS A 23 20.38 15.04 2.13
CA LYS A 23 20.58 14.09 1.02
C LYS A 23 19.92 14.54 -0.28
N ILE A 24 18.99 15.50 -0.24
CA ILE A 24 18.39 16.10 -1.43
C ILE A 24 19.34 17.13 -2.00
N PRO A 25 19.87 16.96 -3.23
CA PRO A 25 20.74 17.94 -3.86
C PRO A 25 20.13 19.34 -3.89
N GLY A 26 20.89 20.39 -3.59
CA GLY A 26 20.38 21.77 -3.54
C GLY A 26 19.64 22.21 -4.80
N LYS A 27 20.10 21.76 -5.98
CA LYS A 27 19.45 22.02 -7.28
C LYS A 27 18.10 21.31 -7.48
N TRP A 28 17.71 20.41 -6.58
CA TRP A 28 16.41 19.70 -6.58
C TRP A 28 15.48 20.19 -5.47
N ARG A 29 15.89 21.23 -4.75
CA ARG A 29 15.06 21.82 -3.68
C ARG A 29 14.08 22.82 -4.27
N LEU A 30 12.85 22.72 -3.78
CA LEU A 30 11.80 23.70 -4.06
C LEU A 30 12.05 24.99 -3.30
N PRO A 31 11.61 26.16 -3.81
CA PRO A 31 11.66 27.41 -3.07
C PRO A 31 10.85 27.36 -1.77
N ASP A 32 11.35 27.99 -0.69
CA ASP A 32 10.63 28.06 0.59
C ASP A 32 9.27 28.75 0.48
N SER A 33 9.15 29.72 -0.45
CA SER A 33 7.85 30.39 -0.74
C SER A 33 6.77 29.43 -1.25
N LEU A 34 7.17 28.29 -1.84
CA LEU A 34 6.23 27.27 -2.27
C LEU A 34 6.01 26.24 -1.16
N THR A 35 7.07 25.75 -0.53
CA THR A 35 6.96 24.66 0.48
C THR A 35 6.30 25.11 1.78
N SER A 36 6.36 26.41 2.13
CA SER A 36 5.66 26.96 3.31
C SER A 36 4.13 26.80 3.27
N GLN A 37 3.54 26.55 2.09
CA GLN A 37 2.11 26.32 1.92
C GLN A 37 1.71 24.84 2.10
N PHE A 38 2.70 23.93 2.11
CA PHE A 38 2.46 22.48 2.16
C PHE A 38 2.39 21.98 3.59
N VAL A 39 1.28 22.29 4.25
CA VAL A 39 1.02 21.92 5.65
C VAL A 39 -0.25 21.06 5.76
N GLU A 40 -0.33 20.25 6.81
CA GLU A 40 -1.38 19.23 7.01
C GLU A 40 -2.82 19.79 7.14
N ILE A 41 -2.99 21.09 7.33
CA ILE A 41 -4.31 21.73 7.36
C ILE A 41 -4.72 22.34 6.02
N SER A 42 -3.83 22.37 5.05
CA SER A 42 -4.09 22.98 3.74
C SER A 42 -4.95 22.08 2.86
N ALA A 43 -6.13 22.53 2.51
CA ALA A 43 -7.02 21.82 1.57
C ALA A 43 -6.64 22.10 0.11
N ILE A 44 -5.37 21.90 -0.24
CA ILE A 44 -4.83 22.10 -1.60
C ILE A 44 -4.29 20.80 -2.19
N SER A 45 -4.34 20.69 -3.51
CA SER A 45 -3.67 19.63 -4.27
C SER A 45 -2.24 20.05 -4.64
N VAL A 46 -1.31 19.09 -4.55
CA VAL A 46 0.08 19.26 -4.98
C VAL A 46 0.46 18.28 -6.09
N ILE A 47 -0.54 17.62 -6.68
CA ILE A 47 -0.34 16.56 -7.68
C ILE A 47 0.41 17.06 -8.91
N ASP A 48 0.22 18.32 -9.28
CA ASP A 48 0.82 18.93 -10.47
C ASP A 48 2.16 19.64 -10.18
N VAL A 49 2.56 19.76 -8.92
CA VAL A 49 3.82 20.43 -8.55
C VAL A 49 5.03 19.86 -9.29
N PRO A 50 5.21 18.54 -9.43
CA PRO A 50 6.35 17.99 -10.17
C PRO A 50 6.41 18.45 -11.64
N ALA A 51 5.24 18.68 -12.28
CA ALA A 51 5.16 19.14 -13.66
C ALA A 51 5.36 20.66 -13.80
N THR A 52 4.98 21.45 -12.77
CA THR A 52 4.89 22.91 -12.84
C THR A 52 6.04 23.63 -12.13
N CYS A 53 6.80 22.98 -11.26
CA CYS A 53 7.87 23.61 -10.50
C CYS A 53 9.15 23.93 -11.32
N GLY A 54 9.22 23.50 -12.58
CA GLY A 54 10.34 23.79 -13.47
C GLY A 54 11.65 23.01 -13.19
N LEU A 55 11.66 22.09 -12.22
CA LEU A 55 12.86 21.31 -11.90
C LEU A 55 13.09 20.13 -12.86
N LEU A 56 12.03 19.52 -13.38
CA LEU A 56 12.13 18.40 -14.32
C LEU A 56 12.23 18.91 -15.76
N THR A 57 13.15 18.34 -16.54
CA THR A 57 13.22 18.56 -17.98
C THR A 57 12.02 17.91 -18.70
N PRO A 58 11.67 18.31 -19.94
CA PRO A 58 10.61 17.66 -20.71
C PRO A 58 10.81 16.14 -20.86
N ARG A 59 12.05 15.69 -21.00
CA ARG A 59 12.38 14.26 -21.09
C ARG A 59 12.15 13.53 -19.76
N GLU A 60 12.57 14.11 -18.65
CA GLU A 60 12.34 13.55 -17.31
C GLU A 60 10.84 13.51 -16.97
N LEU A 61 10.08 14.54 -17.36
CA LEU A 61 8.63 14.54 -17.24
C LEU A 61 8.01 13.39 -18.04
N LYS A 62 8.41 13.25 -19.32
CA LYS A 62 7.92 12.16 -20.17
C LYS A 62 8.22 10.79 -19.57
N LEU A 63 9.46 10.53 -19.12
CA LEU A 63 9.86 9.26 -18.52
C LEU A 63 9.07 8.92 -17.26
N THR A 64 8.73 9.91 -16.46
CA THR A 64 8.04 9.68 -15.18
C THR A 64 6.52 9.78 -15.26
N SER A 65 5.93 10.32 -16.35
CA SER A 65 4.48 10.52 -16.48
C SER A 65 3.80 9.61 -17.50
N ASP A 66 4.44 9.36 -18.67
CA ASP A 66 3.76 8.76 -19.83
C ASP A 66 3.86 7.24 -19.89
N TYR A 67 4.73 6.64 -19.07
CA TYR A 67 5.00 5.21 -19.10
C TYR A 67 4.56 4.54 -17.79
N ASP A 68 4.20 3.27 -17.88
CA ASP A 68 4.15 2.36 -16.73
C ASP A 68 5.49 1.60 -16.60
N ALA A 69 5.63 0.75 -15.57
CA ALA A 69 6.87 0.04 -15.31
C ALA A 69 7.28 -0.88 -16.46
N THR A 70 6.33 -1.58 -17.04
CA THR A 70 6.55 -2.50 -18.17
C THR A 70 7.10 -1.74 -19.39
N ALA A 71 6.47 -0.61 -19.75
CA ALA A 71 6.92 0.20 -20.87
C ALA A 71 8.29 0.87 -20.63
N LEU A 72 8.63 1.23 -19.39
CA LEU A 72 9.97 1.74 -19.06
C LEU A 72 11.05 0.66 -19.25
N ILE A 73 10.77 -0.58 -18.86
CA ILE A 73 11.69 -1.70 -19.08
C ILE A 73 11.91 -1.92 -20.58
N GLU A 74 10.84 -1.87 -21.39
CA GLU A 74 10.93 -1.97 -22.84
C GLU A 74 11.80 -0.85 -23.44
N LEU A 75 11.64 0.40 -22.97
CA LEU A 75 12.47 1.53 -23.38
C LEU A 75 13.95 1.32 -23.06
N MET A 76 14.26 0.85 -21.84
CA MET A 76 15.64 0.62 -21.42
C MET A 76 16.28 -0.55 -22.17
N THR A 77 15.57 -1.65 -22.32
CA THR A 77 16.08 -2.86 -22.99
C THR A 77 16.21 -2.69 -24.50
N SER A 78 15.44 -1.80 -25.12
CA SER A 78 15.57 -1.44 -26.54
C SER A 78 16.60 -0.34 -26.81
N GLY A 79 17.25 0.22 -25.77
CA GLY A 79 18.23 1.29 -25.89
C GLY A 79 17.64 2.69 -26.14
N ASN A 80 16.31 2.86 -26.03
CA ASN A 80 15.63 4.16 -26.19
C ASN A 80 15.70 5.05 -24.93
N ALA A 81 16.14 4.49 -23.81
CA ALA A 81 16.52 5.17 -22.58
C ALA A 81 17.60 4.36 -21.88
N THR A 82 18.38 4.99 -20.98
CA THR A 82 19.30 4.26 -20.10
C THR A 82 18.68 4.12 -18.70
N SER A 83 19.13 3.10 -17.96
CA SER A 83 18.73 2.93 -16.55
C SER A 83 19.15 4.14 -15.71
N VAL A 84 20.30 4.74 -16.02
CA VAL A 84 20.80 5.97 -15.39
C VAL A 84 19.85 7.14 -15.64
N GLU A 85 19.39 7.33 -16.89
CA GLU A 85 18.45 8.40 -17.25
C GLU A 85 17.13 8.26 -16.50
N VAL A 86 16.54 7.07 -16.53
CA VAL A 86 15.27 6.76 -15.85
C VAL A 86 15.40 6.92 -14.34
N THR A 87 16.45 6.34 -13.73
CA THR A 87 16.68 6.44 -12.28
C THR A 87 16.88 7.89 -11.84
N THR A 88 17.62 8.69 -12.62
CA THR A 88 17.83 10.13 -12.31
C THR A 88 16.49 10.87 -12.28
N ALA A 89 15.62 10.63 -13.27
CA ALA A 89 14.31 11.27 -13.36
C ALA A 89 13.43 10.93 -12.14
N PHE A 90 13.40 9.66 -11.73
CA PHE A 90 12.62 9.23 -10.56
C PHE A 90 13.23 9.72 -9.23
N CYS A 91 14.55 9.70 -9.04
CA CYS A 91 15.20 10.29 -7.86
C CYS A 91 14.84 11.77 -7.70
N LYS A 92 14.89 12.52 -8.78
CA LYS A 92 14.57 13.95 -8.80
C LYS A 92 13.10 14.20 -8.49
N ARG A 93 12.19 13.42 -9.09
CA ARG A 93 10.75 13.55 -8.84
C ARG A 93 10.38 13.10 -7.42
N ALA A 94 11.04 12.07 -6.89
CA ALA A 94 10.88 11.64 -5.49
C ALA A 94 11.36 12.73 -4.49
N ALA A 95 12.45 13.42 -4.82
CA ALA A 95 12.92 14.56 -4.01
C ALA A 95 11.90 15.72 -4.00
N ILE A 96 11.23 15.98 -5.12
CA ILE A 96 10.12 16.96 -5.19
C ILE A 96 8.94 16.47 -4.33
N ALA A 97 8.51 15.22 -4.50
CA ALA A 97 7.40 14.64 -3.73
C ALA A 97 7.67 14.68 -2.22
N GLN A 98 8.90 14.37 -1.78
CA GLN A 98 9.28 14.48 -0.36
C GLN A 98 9.04 15.88 0.20
N GLN A 99 9.37 16.91 -0.54
CA GLN A 99 9.21 18.30 -0.12
C GLN A 99 7.74 18.75 -0.13
N CYS A 100 6.88 18.10 -0.91
CA CYS A 100 5.44 18.40 -0.96
C CYS A 100 4.63 17.66 0.09
N VAL A 101 4.90 16.37 0.32
CA VAL A 101 4.00 15.47 1.07
C VAL A 101 4.67 14.65 2.15
N ASN A 102 5.96 14.83 2.40
CA ASN A 102 6.73 14.14 3.45
C ASN A 102 6.59 12.61 3.40
N CYS A 103 6.88 12.01 2.24
CA CYS A 103 6.63 10.60 1.96
C CYS A 103 7.85 9.67 2.16
N LEU A 104 9.08 10.19 2.33
CA LEU A 104 10.31 9.39 2.37
C LEU A 104 10.93 9.31 3.77
N THR A 105 11.55 8.16 4.08
CA THR A 105 12.29 7.91 5.33
C THR A 105 13.79 7.72 5.12
N GLU A 106 14.19 7.12 3.99
CA GLU A 106 15.57 6.94 3.58
C GLU A 106 15.74 7.29 2.11
N LEU A 107 16.80 8.02 1.78
CA LEU A 107 17.20 8.39 0.43
C LEU A 107 18.61 7.86 0.19
N PHE A 108 18.82 7.10 -0.87
CA PHE A 108 20.10 6.50 -1.27
C PHE A 108 20.28 6.60 -2.79
N PHE A 109 20.17 7.85 -3.28
CA PHE A 109 20.21 8.17 -4.70
C PHE A 109 21.55 7.86 -5.36
N GLU A 110 22.67 8.01 -4.63
CA GLU A 110 24.01 7.73 -5.17
C GLU A 110 24.21 6.24 -5.42
N GLU A 111 23.79 5.39 -4.49
CA GLU A 111 23.78 3.94 -4.60
C GLU A 111 22.87 3.47 -5.74
N ALA A 112 21.70 4.09 -5.87
CA ALA A 112 20.78 3.83 -6.97
C ALA A 112 21.40 4.17 -8.33
N MET A 113 22.09 5.30 -8.44
CA MET A 113 22.78 5.70 -9.66
C MET A 113 23.97 4.76 -9.99
N ALA A 114 24.66 4.24 -8.98
CA ALA A 114 25.70 3.23 -9.17
C ALA A 114 25.08 1.93 -9.72
N ARG A 115 23.95 1.49 -9.15
CA ARG A 115 23.22 0.30 -9.60
C ARG A 115 22.65 0.47 -11.02
N ALA A 116 22.13 1.64 -11.35
CA ALA A 116 21.63 1.93 -12.69
C ALA A 116 22.75 1.84 -13.75
N ARG A 117 23.94 2.37 -13.45
CA ARG A 117 25.13 2.21 -14.32
C ARG A 117 25.51 0.74 -14.50
N GLU A 118 25.49 -0.05 -13.42
CA GLU A 118 25.73 -1.49 -13.49
C GLU A 118 24.75 -2.20 -14.45
N CYS A 119 23.46 -1.81 -14.42
CA CYS A 119 22.45 -2.34 -15.34
C CYS A 119 22.78 -1.96 -16.80
N ASP A 120 23.08 -0.69 -17.08
CA ASP A 120 23.43 -0.22 -18.42
C ASP A 120 24.68 -0.92 -18.96
N ASP A 121 25.73 -1.03 -18.14
CA ASP A 121 26.98 -1.74 -18.50
C ASP A 121 26.74 -3.24 -18.76
N TYR A 122 25.87 -3.87 -17.95
CA TYR A 122 25.51 -5.27 -18.15
C TYR A 122 24.80 -5.49 -19.48
N LEU A 123 23.80 -4.66 -19.82
CA LEU A 123 23.08 -4.72 -21.09
C LEU A 123 24.03 -4.53 -22.27
N LYS A 124 24.89 -3.51 -22.21
CA LYS A 124 25.90 -3.22 -23.23
C LYS A 124 26.87 -4.40 -23.44
N LYS A 125 27.35 -5.00 -22.34
CA LYS A 125 28.32 -6.10 -22.38
C LYS A 125 27.72 -7.41 -22.87
N ASN A 126 26.50 -7.72 -22.46
CA ASN A 126 25.89 -9.05 -22.64
C ASN A 126 24.83 -9.10 -23.76
N GLY A 127 24.40 -7.96 -24.31
CA GLY A 127 23.37 -7.86 -25.34
C GLY A 127 21.98 -8.32 -24.87
N ARG A 128 21.78 -8.45 -23.55
CA ARG A 128 20.50 -8.88 -22.96
C ARG A 128 20.30 -8.24 -21.60
N PRO A 129 19.04 -8.05 -21.15
CA PRO A 129 18.75 -7.51 -19.82
C PRO A 129 19.26 -8.42 -18.69
N MET A 130 19.51 -7.85 -17.52
CA MET A 130 19.92 -8.56 -16.31
C MET A 130 18.79 -9.49 -15.80
N GLY A 131 17.55 -9.08 -16.00
CA GLY A 131 16.34 -9.82 -15.66
C GLY A 131 15.09 -9.03 -16.02
N PRO A 132 13.89 -9.54 -15.65
CA PRO A 132 12.60 -8.91 -15.98
C PRO A 132 12.41 -7.48 -15.43
N LEU A 133 13.19 -7.08 -14.42
CA LEU A 133 13.12 -5.74 -13.80
C LEU A 133 14.36 -4.89 -14.11
N HIS A 134 15.03 -5.18 -15.23
CA HIS A 134 16.28 -4.54 -15.60
C HIS A 134 16.20 -3.01 -15.58
N GLY A 135 16.99 -2.39 -14.68
CA GLY A 135 17.12 -0.95 -14.57
C GLY A 135 15.91 -0.22 -13.98
N LEU A 136 14.84 -0.93 -13.59
CA LEU A 136 13.60 -0.31 -13.11
C LEU A 136 13.79 0.28 -11.70
N PRO A 137 13.56 1.60 -11.49
CA PRO A 137 13.54 2.18 -10.17
C PRO A 137 12.28 1.74 -9.38
N ILE A 138 12.50 1.17 -8.19
CA ILE A 138 11.44 0.66 -7.31
C ILE A 138 11.62 1.28 -5.93
N SER A 139 10.55 1.81 -5.35
CA SER A 139 10.49 2.28 -3.97
C SER A 139 10.07 1.18 -2.99
N LEU A 140 10.43 1.32 -1.74
CA LEU A 140 10.23 0.31 -0.70
C LEU A 140 9.61 0.94 0.55
N LYS A 141 8.63 0.30 1.15
CA LYS A 141 8.18 0.65 2.50
C LYS A 141 9.34 0.59 3.50
N ASP A 142 9.37 1.49 4.49
CA ASP A 142 10.49 1.56 5.47
C ASP A 142 10.77 0.26 6.22
N SER A 143 9.81 -0.66 6.30
CA SER A 143 9.99 -1.96 6.95
C SER A 143 10.95 -2.93 6.22
N PHE A 144 11.27 -2.68 4.95
CA PHE A 144 12.28 -3.45 4.24
C PHE A 144 13.69 -3.05 4.66
N ASN A 145 14.53 -4.03 4.97
CA ASN A 145 15.95 -3.81 5.09
C ASN A 145 16.59 -3.69 3.71
N VAL A 146 17.33 -2.61 3.51
CA VAL A 146 18.29 -2.42 2.42
C VAL A 146 19.66 -2.23 3.06
N LYS A 147 20.63 -3.03 2.67
CA LYS A 147 21.99 -2.99 3.24
C LYS A 147 22.55 -1.57 3.21
N GLY A 148 23.06 -1.10 4.36
CA GLY A 148 23.62 0.24 4.53
C GLY A 148 22.58 1.31 4.90
N THR A 149 21.27 1.02 4.86
CA THR A 149 20.20 1.93 5.30
C THR A 149 19.64 1.51 6.66
N GLN A 150 18.93 2.42 7.30
CA GLN A 150 18.30 2.15 8.60
C GLN A 150 16.79 1.95 8.44
N ALA A 151 16.24 0.85 8.95
CA ALA A 151 14.79 0.61 9.00
C ALA A 151 14.28 0.92 10.41
N THR A 152 13.90 2.16 10.65
CA THR A 152 13.39 2.60 11.96
C THR A 152 11.91 2.29 12.16
N ILE A 153 11.17 2.07 11.07
CA ILE A 153 9.72 1.86 11.05
C ILE A 153 8.93 2.87 11.92
N GLY A 154 9.44 4.12 11.95
CA GLY A 154 8.83 5.23 12.66
C GLY A 154 9.01 5.24 14.17
N TYR A 155 9.79 4.31 14.75
CA TYR A 155 10.14 4.32 16.18
C TYR A 155 11.42 5.13 16.45
N ILE A 156 11.36 6.08 17.38
CA ILE A 156 12.53 6.83 17.84
C ILE A 156 13.57 5.90 18.50
N SER A 157 13.10 4.91 19.29
CA SER A 157 13.98 3.94 19.94
C SER A 157 14.84 3.14 18.96
N PHE A 158 14.42 3.02 17.69
CA PHE A 158 15.17 2.28 16.67
C PHE A 158 16.31 3.09 16.04
N LEU A 159 16.42 4.40 16.33
CA LEU A 159 17.56 5.19 15.90
C LEU A 159 18.89 4.71 16.49
N SER A 160 18.86 4.04 17.64
CA SER A 160 20.05 3.43 18.26
C SER A 160 20.54 2.16 17.54
N ARG A 161 19.74 1.58 16.64
CA ARG A 161 20.11 0.39 15.87
C ARG A 161 21.08 0.76 14.75
N PRO A 162 22.07 -0.07 14.45
CA PRO A 162 22.96 0.19 13.31
C PRO A 162 22.19 0.05 11.99
N PRO A 163 22.71 0.62 10.89
CA PRO A 163 22.23 0.33 9.55
C PRO A 163 22.19 -1.18 9.27
N ALA A 164 21.25 -1.62 8.43
CA ALA A 164 21.08 -3.02 8.07
C ALA A 164 22.36 -3.58 7.42
N THR A 165 22.81 -4.74 7.88
CA THR A 165 23.97 -5.45 7.34
C THR A 165 23.63 -6.33 6.14
N SER A 166 22.33 -6.60 5.93
CA SER A 166 21.79 -7.40 4.81
C SER A 166 20.48 -6.81 4.31
N ASN A 167 20.11 -7.19 3.11
CA ASN A 167 18.81 -6.89 2.54
C ASN A 167 17.73 -7.85 3.07
N SER A 168 16.46 -7.44 3.02
CA SER A 168 15.32 -8.35 3.12
C SER A 168 15.32 -9.37 1.98
N ASN A 169 14.70 -10.53 2.19
CA ASN A 169 14.70 -11.65 1.25
C ASN A 169 14.18 -11.22 -0.13
N LEU A 170 13.03 -10.53 -0.17
CA LEU A 170 12.48 -10.02 -1.42
C LEU A 170 13.38 -8.98 -2.10
N VAL A 171 14.03 -8.10 -1.34
CA VAL A 171 14.96 -7.10 -1.89
C VAL A 171 16.12 -7.78 -2.61
N ASN A 172 16.69 -8.86 -2.05
CA ASN A 172 17.73 -9.65 -2.70
C ASN A 172 17.24 -10.30 -4.01
N LEU A 173 16.03 -10.87 -3.98
CA LEU A 173 15.44 -11.51 -5.15
C LEU A 173 15.26 -10.50 -6.29
N LEU A 174 14.66 -9.34 -6.03
CA LEU A 174 14.39 -8.34 -7.07
C LEU A 174 15.69 -7.66 -7.54
N TYR A 175 16.66 -7.47 -6.65
CA TYR A 175 17.99 -6.98 -7.02
C TYR A 175 18.66 -7.93 -8.03
N LYS A 176 18.56 -9.25 -7.83
CA LYS A 176 19.04 -10.27 -8.78
C LYS A 176 18.38 -10.14 -10.16
N HIS A 177 17.13 -9.67 -10.21
CA HIS A 177 16.38 -9.44 -11.46
C HIS A 177 16.56 -8.06 -12.08
N GLY A 178 17.51 -7.26 -11.58
CA GLY A 178 17.89 -5.99 -12.18
C GLY A 178 17.17 -4.76 -11.61
N ALA A 179 16.40 -4.89 -10.55
CA ALA A 179 15.77 -3.73 -9.89
C ALA A 179 16.80 -2.72 -9.36
N VAL A 180 16.40 -1.45 -9.36
CA VAL A 180 17.15 -0.32 -8.81
C VAL A 180 16.35 0.27 -7.64
N PHE A 181 16.79 0.07 -6.40
CA PHE A 181 16.17 0.68 -5.23
C PHE A 181 16.83 2.04 -4.97
N TYR A 182 16.05 3.07 -4.59
CA TYR A 182 16.56 4.43 -4.46
C TYR A 182 16.02 5.19 -3.24
N CYS A 183 14.92 4.72 -2.64
CA CYS A 183 14.35 5.33 -1.45
C CYS A 183 13.50 4.34 -0.65
N LYS A 184 13.27 4.70 0.60
CA LYS A 184 12.26 4.04 1.45
C LYS A 184 11.20 5.05 1.87
N THR A 185 9.99 4.58 2.12
CA THR A 185 8.81 5.42 2.28
C THR A 185 8.20 5.32 3.68
N ASN A 186 7.56 6.42 4.09
CA ASN A 186 7.00 6.61 5.41
C ASN A 186 5.79 5.71 5.68
N LEU A 187 5.58 5.44 6.96
CA LEU A 187 4.56 4.55 7.50
C LEU A 187 4.09 5.06 8.89
N PRO A 188 2.98 4.56 9.45
CA PRO A 188 2.51 5.02 10.75
C PRO A 188 3.31 4.41 11.91
N GLN A 189 3.30 5.10 13.03
CA GLN A 189 3.71 4.54 14.32
C GLN A 189 3.00 3.20 14.56
N THR A 190 3.73 2.18 14.99
CA THR A 190 3.28 0.78 15.16
C THR A 190 2.88 0.01 13.88
N MET A 191 2.83 0.64 12.72
CA MET A 191 2.32 0.10 11.45
C MET A 191 0.88 -0.45 11.49
N MET A 192 0.10 -0.13 12.53
CA MET A 192 -1.25 -0.68 12.75
C MET A 192 -2.36 0.38 12.63
N THR A 193 -2.10 1.48 11.94
CA THR A 193 -3.12 2.48 11.61
C THR A 193 -3.16 2.76 10.10
N ALA A 194 -4.29 3.26 9.64
CA ALA A 194 -4.51 3.66 8.25
C ALA A 194 -4.20 5.15 7.98
N ASP A 195 -3.34 5.75 8.80
CA ASP A 195 -2.84 7.13 8.63
C ASP A 195 -1.34 7.14 8.90
N SER A 196 -0.54 7.39 7.88
CA SER A 196 0.93 7.28 7.93
C SER A 196 1.56 8.47 8.65
N HIS A 197 1.46 8.44 9.98
CA HIS A 197 1.99 9.42 10.91
C HIS A 197 2.83 8.74 12.01
N ASN A 198 4.03 9.27 12.26
CA ASN A 198 4.89 8.91 13.38
C ASN A 198 5.68 10.12 13.88
N ASN A 199 6.21 10.06 15.09
CA ASN A 199 6.94 11.19 15.70
C ASN A 199 8.34 11.40 15.10
N LEU A 200 8.92 10.38 14.46
CA LEU A 200 10.27 10.45 13.88
C LEU A 200 10.28 11.26 12.59
N PHE A 201 9.46 10.89 11.61
CA PHE A 201 9.42 11.52 10.30
C PHE A 201 8.29 12.53 10.13
N GLY A 202 7.28 12.48 10.99
CA GLY A 202 6.05 13.26 10.86
C GLY A 202 4.99 12.54 10.02
N ARG A 203 4.01 13.29 9.57
CA ARG A 203 2.86 12.82 8.80
C ARG A 203 3.14 12.87 7.30
N THR A 204 2.72 11.84 6.58
CA THR A 204 2.63 11.86 5.12
C THR A 204 1.27 12.40 4.71
N LEU A 205 1.26 13.39 3.82
CA LEU A 205 0.08 14.08 3.36
C LEU A 205 -0.42 13.48 2.04
N ASN A 206 -1.74 13.56 1.79
CA ASN A 206 -2.31 13.10 0.53
C ASN A 206 -2.08 14.16 -0.57
N PRO A 207 -1.45 13.82 -1.70
CA PRO A 207 -1.13 14.80 -2.73
C PRO A 207 -2.36 15.38 -3.45
N HIS A 208 -3.51 14.72 -3.40
CA HIS A 208 -4.76 15.24 -3.95
C HIS A 208 -5.39 16.32 -3.05
N ASN A 209 -5.18 16.23 -1.73
CA ASN A 209 -5.61 17.22 -0.75
C ASN A 209 -4.78 17.02 0.54
N LEU A 210 -3.90 17.97 0.87
CA LEU A 210 -2.96 17.85 1.99
C LEU A 210 -3.64 17.70 3.35
N SER A 211 -4.90 18.14 3.51
CA SER A 211 -5.67 17.99 4.76
C SER A 211 -6.21 16.58 4.99
N LEU A 212 -5.92 15.65 4.09
CA LEU A 212 -6.41 14.28 4.13
C LEU A 212 -5.27 13.27 4.25
N THR A 213 -5.62 12.08 4.77
CA THR A 213 -4.65 10.98 4.89
C THR A 213 -4.24 10.40 3.53
N ALA A 214 -2.98 10.07 3.40
CA ALA A 214 -2.47 9.24 2.28
C ALA A 214 -2.75 7.74 2.48
N GLY A 215 -3.48 7.39 3.54
CA GLY A 215 -3.71 6.02 3.95
C GLY A 215 -2.55 5.42 4.74
N GLY A 216 -2.67 4.14 5.05
CA GLY A 216 -1.68 3.39 5.83
C GLY A 216 -1.91 1.87 5.77
N SER A 217 -0.92 1.12 6.19
CA SER A 217 0.33 1.59 6.80
C SER A 217 1.45 1.89 5.77
N THR A 218 1.17 1.96 4.47
CA THR A 218 2.16 2.25 3.42
C THR A 218 1.84 3.59 2.72
N GLY A 219 1.40 4.62 3.50
CA GLY A 219 0.96 5.90 2.92
C GLY A 219 2.06 6.68 2.23
N GLY A 220 3.32 6.52 2.64
CA GLY A 220 4.46 7.10 1.94
C GLY A 220 4.59 6.60 0.50
N GLU A 221 4.35 5.30 0.23
CA GLU A 221 4.28 4.76 -1.14
C GLU A 221 3.08 5.35 -1.90
N GLY A 222 1.90 5.37 -1.26
CA GLY A 222 0.71 5.92 -1.88
C GLY A 222 0.92 7.35 -2.36
N ALA A 223 1.43 8.22 -1.50
CA ALA A 223 1.71 9.61 -1.83
C ALA A 223 2.82 9.77 -2.88
N LEU A 224 3.91 9.00 -2.76
CA LEU A 224 5.03 9.03 -3.71
C LEU A 224 4.60 8.61 -5.12
N LEU A 225 3.87 7.50 -5.22
CA LEU A 225 3.37 6.96 -6.50
C LEU A 225 2.35 7.90 -7.13
N ALA A 226 1.39 8.46 -6.37
CA ALA A 226 0.43 9.41 -6.90
C ALA A 226 1.10 10.65 -7.51
N MET A 227 2.20 11.13 -6.93
CA MET A 227 3.03 12.19 -7.49
C MET A 227 3.98 11.70 -8.60
N ARG A 228 3.90 10.44 -9.00
CA ARG A 228 4.81 9.83 -9.98
C ARG A 228 6.28 9.91 -9.57
N GLY A 229 6.56 10.08 -8.29
CA GLY A 229 7.92 10.00 -7.74
C GLY A 229 8.46 8.57 -7.67
N SER A 230 7.60 7.57 -7.84
CA SER A 230 7.91 6.16 -8.14
C SER A 230 6.95 5.64 -9.20
N ILE A 231 7.34 4.57 -9.87
CA ILE A 231 6.49 3.90 -10.86
C ILE A 231 5.91 2.60 -10.31
N LEU A 232 6.65 1.96 -9.43
CA LEU A 232 6.30 0.72 -8.75
C LEU A 232 6.83 0.77 -7.33
N GLY A 233 5.97 0.48 -6.36
CA GLY A 233 6.32 0.40 -4.94
C GLY A 233 5.97 -0.95 -4.35
N LEU A 234 6.71 -1.37 -3.32
CA LEU A 234 6.45 -2.59 -2.57
C LEU A 234 5.97 -2.28 -1.16
N ALA A 235 4.84 -2.86 -0.83
CA ALA A 235 4.13 -2.66 0.43
C ALA A 235 3.93 -3.97 1.17
N THR A 236 3.76 -3.90 2.50
CA THR A 236 3.27 -5.04 3.29
C THR A 236 1.78 -4.87 3.58
N ASP A 237 1.03 -5.97 3.69
CA ASP A 237 -0.42 -5.95 3.94
C ASP A 237 -0.82 -7.07 4.91
N VAL A 238 -1.39 -6.69 6.07
CA VAL A 238 -1.95 -7.61 7.05
C VAL A 238 -3.40 -7.25 7.41
N ALA A 239 -3.80 -5.99 7.11
CA ALA A 239 -5.16 -5.49 7.33
C ALA A 239 -5.60 -4.51 6.22
N GLY A 240 -4.87 -4.46 5.09
CA GLY A 240 -5.13 -3.53 4.00
C GLY A 240 -3.98 -2.58 3.67
N SER A 241 -2.81 -2.74 4.31
CA SER A 241 -1.74 -1.72 4.22
C SER A 241 -1.07 -1.54 2.84
N CYS A 242 -1.36 -2.39 1.86
CA CYS A 242 -1.06 -2.20 0.44
C CYS A 242 -2.23 -1.49 -0.26
N ARG A 243 -3.45 -1.90 0.05
CA ARG A 243 -4.69 -1.51 -0.60
C ARG A 243 -5.22 -0.14 -0.14
N ILE A 244 -5.10 0.17 1.16
CA ILE A 244 -5.58 1.45 1.72
C ILE A 244 -4.83 2.66 1.15
N PRO A 245 -3.48 2.68 1.08
CA PRO A 245 -2.80 3.78 0.40
C PRO A 245 -3.16 3.90 -1.08
N ALA A 246 -3.36 2.76 -1.77
CA ALA A 246 -3.77 2.78 -3.17
C ALA A 246 -5.14 3.44 -3.36
N LEU A 247 -6.15 3.06 -2.54
CA LEU A 247 -7.49 3.65 -2.65
C LEU A 247 -7.52 5.13 -2.23
N CYS A 248 -6.71 5.56 -1.25
CA CYS A 248 -6.64 6.96 -0.83
C CYS A 248 -5.96 7.86 -1.88
N CYS A 249 -5.04 7.31 -2.67
CA CYS A 249 -4.19 8.06 -3.58
C CYS A 249 -4.48 7.80 -5.07
N GLY A 250 -5.54 7.05 -5.40
CA GLY A 250 -5.96 6.81 -6.79
C GLY A 250 -5.03 5.87 -7.57
N LEU A 251 -4.56 4.81 -6.93
CA LEU A 251 -3.60 3.86 -7.47
C LEU A 251 -4.18 2.45 -7.57
N THR A 252 -3.52 1.62 -8.35
CA THR A 252 -3.76 0.18 -8.43
C THR A 252 -2.88 -0.55 -7.41
N SER A 253 -3.41 -1.58 -6.77
CA SER A 253 -2.63 -2.46 -5.90
C SER A 253 -3.09 -3.90 -5.97
N PHE A 254 -2.19 -4.82 -5.65
CA PHE A 254 -2.50 -6.24 -5.57
C PHE A 254 -1.98 -6.83 -4.25
N LYS A 255 -2.88 -7.44 -3.47
CA LYS A 255 -2.57 -8.24 -2.27
C LYS A 255 -2.62 -9.71 -2.65
N PRO A 256 -1.48 -10.42 -2.72
CA PRO A 256 -1.47 -11.85 -3.03
C PRO A 256 -1.97 -12.71 -1.87
N SER A 257 -2.18 -13.99 -2.15
CA SER A 257 -2.33 -15.02 -1.12
C SER A 257 -1.05 -15.13 -0.29
N ALA A 258 -1.17 -15.45 1.01
CA ALA A 258 -0.01 -15.62 1.89
C ALA A 258 0.87 -16.79 1.42
N GLY A 259 2.17 -16.65 1.61
CA GLY A 259 3.17 -17.65 1.21
C GLY A 259 3.59 -17.58 -0.26
N ARG A 260 3.05 -16.66 -1.09
CA ARG A 260 3.45 -16.52 -2.50
C ARG A 260 4.71 -15.67 -2.68
N VAL A 261 5.00 -14.78 -1.75
CA VAL A 261 6.10 -13.80 -1.82
C VAL A 261 7.03 -13.95 -0.61
N PRO A 262 8.37 -13.97 -0.79
CA PRO A 262 9.33 -13.96 0.31
C PRO A 262 9.10 -12.76 1.25
N PHE A 263 8.90 -13.02 2.54
CA PHE A 263 8.57 -11.99 3.54
C PHE A 263 9.71 -11.74 4.54
N GLY A 264 10.61 -12.67 4.69
CA GLY A 264 11.67 -12.64 5.71
C GLY A 264 12.68 -11.50 5.56
N GLY A 265 13.43 -11.25 6.62
CA GLY A 265 14.51 -10.26 6.66
C GLY A 265 14.05 -8.81 6.77
N GLY A 266 12.76 -8.52 6.93
CA GLY A 266 12.23 -7.18 7.22
C GLY A 266 12.22 -6.86 8.72
N VAL A 267 11.88 -5.61 9.08
CA VAL A 267 11.74 -5.18 10.48
C VAL A 267 10.28 -5.25 10.90
N PRO A 268 9.93 -6.11 11.87
CA PRO A 268 8.55 -6.22 12.36
C PRO A 268 8.20 -5.07 13.31
N PRO A 269 6.92 -4.66 13.37
CA PRO A 269 6.48 -3.58 14.26
C PRO A 269 6.39 -3.99 15.74
N GLY A 270 6.47 -5.27 16.02
CA GLY A 270 6.33 -5.83 17.37
C GLY A 270 7.12 -7.12 17.54
N ARG A 271 6.66 -7.93 18.48
CA ARG A 271 7.32 -9.19 18.86
C ARG A 271 7.20 -10.23 17.73
N LEU A 272 8.32 -10.91 17.45
CA LEU A 272 8.34 -12.11 16.60
C LEU A 272 7.66 -13.30 17.31
N GLY A 273 7.22 -14.29 16.52
CA GLY A 273 6.57 -15.51 17.04
C GLY A 273 5.08 -15.35 17.26
N SER A 274 4.44 -14.41 16.57
CA SER A 274 2.98 -14.31 16.53
C SER A 274 2.37 -15.62 16.00
N PRO A 275 1.23 -16.09 16.58
CA PRO A 275 0.49 -17.20 15.98
C PRO A 275 0.12 -16.89 14.52
N GLY A 276 0.40 -17.82 13.62
CA GLY A 276 0.27 -17.63 12.17
C GLY A 276 -1.18 -17.66 11.63
N SER A 277 -2.19 -17.27 12.43
CA SER A 277 -3.59 -17.31 12.00
C SER A 277 -3.90 -16.29 10.90
N ILE A 278 -3.27 -15.11 10.96
CA ILE A 278 -3.29 -14.10 9.89
C ILE A 278 -1.84 -13.80 9.52
N VAL A 279 -1.46 -14.14 8.30
CA VAL A 279 -0.09 -13.99 7.80
C VAL A 279 0.01 -12.70 6.99
N PRO A 280 0.95 -11.79 7.30
CA PRO A 280 1.20 -10.63 6.48
C PRO A 280 1.77 -11.03 5.10
N VAL A 281 1.47 -10.24 4.09
CA VAL A 281 1.95 -10.44 2.72
C VAL A 281 2.66 -9.20 2.21
N ILE A 282 3.43 -9.35 1.12
CA ILE A 282 3.96 -8.23 0.36
C ILE A 282 3.22 -8.18 -0.98
N GLY A 283 2.82 -6.98 -1.38
CA GLY A 283 2.17 -6.74 -2.66
C GLY A 283 2.67 -5.47 -3.35
N PRO A 284 2.54 -5.39 -4.69
CA PRO A 284 2.85 -4.20 -5.47
C PRO A 284 1.74 -3.14 -5.35
N ILE A 285 2.18 -1.87 -5.38
CA ILE A 285 1.35 -0.70 -5.64
C ILE A 285 1.92 -0.02 -6.89
N GLY A 286 1.07 0.41 -7.80
CA GLY A 286 1.49 1.04 -9.05
C GLY A 286 0.33 1.71 -9.78
N HIS A 287 0.47 1.82 -11.09
CA HIS A 287 -0.48 2.53 -11.94
C HIS A 287 -1.28 1.61 -12.88
N SER A 288 -0.90 0.33 -13.00
CA SER A 288 -1.58 -0.62 -13.89
C SER A 288 -1.57 -2.05 -13.30
N ILE A 289 -2.56 -2.83 -13.69
CA ILE A 289 -2.62 -4.26 -13.32
C ILE A 289 -1.49 -5.05 -13.98
N ARG A 290 -1.05 -4.67 -15.18
CA ARG A 290 0.05 -5.38 -15.85
C ARG A 290 1.39 -5.22 -15.13
N ASP A 291 1.63 -4.11 -14.43
CA ASP A 291 2.83 -3.91 -13.61
C ASP A 291 2.78 -4.75 -12.33
N ALA A 292 1.58 -4.89 -11.75
CA ALA A 292 1.36 -5.81 -10.64
C ALA A 292 1.62 -7.27 -11.07
N GLU A 293 1.15 -7.68 -12.24
CA GLU A 293 1.42 -8.99 -12.81
C GLU A 293 2.90 -9.21 -13.09
N LEU A 294 3.58 -8.26 -13.73
CA LEU A 294 5.03 -8.32 -13.98
C LEU A 294 5.79 -8.59 -12.67
N THR A 295 5.43 -7.89 -11.62
CA THR A 295 6.05 -8.03 -10.30
C THR A 295 5.81 -9.42 -9.73
N MET A 296 4.55 -9.86 -9.67
CA MET A 296 4.19 -11.17 -9.12
C MET A 296 4.78 -12.32 -9.94
N ARG A 297 4.74 -12.22 -11.26
CA ARG A 297 5.33 -13.21 -12.18
C ARG A 297 6.85 -13.31 -12.01
N THR A 298 7.54 -12.17 -11.86
CA THR A 298 8.99 -12.15 -11.61
C THR A 298 9.32 -12.83 -10.28
N ILE A 299 8.56 -12.56 -9.23
CA ILE A 299 8.78 -13.14 -7.91
C ILE A 299 8.50 -14.66 -7.95
N CYS A 300 7.28 -15.05 -8.34
CA CYS A 300 6.83 -16.45 -8.23
C CYS A 300 7.55 -17.40 -9.20
N ASN A 301 8.08 -16.89 -10.34
CA ASN A 301 8.88 -17.71 -11.27
C ASN A 301 10.37 -17.78 -10.90
N SER A 302 10.76 -17.13 -9.80
CA SER A 302 12.09 -17.27 -9.22
C SER A 302 12.15 -18.48 -8.29
N ASP A 303 13.36 -18.94 -7.98
CA ASP A 303 13.55 -19.90 -6.88
C ASP A 303 13.36 -19.20 -5.53
N THR A 304 12.08 -18.95 -5.18
CA THR A 304 11.70 -18.20 -3.99
C THR A 304 12.15 -18.86 -2.70
N TRP A 305 12.18 -20.20 -2.67
CA TRP A 305 12.61 -20.97 -1.51
C TRP A 305 14.09 -20.76 -1.17
N ALA A 306 14.94 -20.51 -2.19
CA ALA A 306 16.34 -20.14 -1.95
C ALA A 306 16.51 -18.79 -1.20
N PHE A 307 15.46 -17.98 -1.13
CA PHE A 307 15.46 -16.70 -0.43
C PHE A 307 14.69 -16.71 0.88
N ASP A 308 13.66 -17.59 1.01
CA ASP A 308 12.78 -17.60 2.19
C ASP A 308 12.19 -18.99 2.40
N GLU A 309 12.42 -19.56 3.58
CA GLU A 309 11.93 -20.89 3.98
C GLU A 309 10.40 -20.95 4.18
N ASN A 310 9.72 -19.80 4.28
CA ASN A 310 8.28 -19.74 4.55
C ASN A 310 7.41 -19.61 3.30
N VAL A 311 8.02 -19.60 2.11
CA VAL A 311 7.26 -19.55 0.84
C VAL A 311 6.76 -20.92 0.42
N LEU A 312 5.64 -20.93 -0.30
CA LEU A 312 5.05 -22.17 -0.84
C LEU A 312 5.75 -22.69 -2.10
N GLY A 313 6.65 -21.93 -2.71
CA GLY A 313 7.40 -22.33 -3.90
C GLY A 313 6.53 -22.64 -5.13
N VAL A 314 5.34 -22.04 -5.23
CA VAL A 314 4.41 -22.23 -6.35
C VAL A 314 4.70 -21.20 -7.44
N PRO A 315 5.10 -21.62 -8.66
CA PRO A 315 5.36 -20.69 -9.75
C PRO A 315 4.08 -19.96 -10.20
N TRP A 316 4.26 -18.84 -10.90
CA TRP A 316 3.14 -18.13 -11.51
C TRP A 316 2.58 -18.95 -12.67
N ARG A 317 1.34 -19.40 -12.55
CA ARG A 317 0.67 -20.22 -13.58
C ARG A 317 0.31 -19.37 -14.80
N SER A 318 0.37 -19.96 -15.96
CA SER A 318 -0.20 -19.36 -17.18
C SER A 318 -1.69 -19.67 -17.24
N VAL A 319 -2.49 -18.68 -16.89
CA VAL A 319 -3.96 -18.75 -16.96
C VAL A 319 -4.41 -18.03 -18.22
N GLN A 320 -5.37 -18.61 -18.94
CA GLN A 320 -5.96 -17.97 -20.11
C GLN A 320 -6.98 -16.89 -19.67
N PRO A 321 -7.04 -15.76 -20.39
CA PRO A 321 -8.10 -14.79 -20.16
C PRO A 321 -9.49 -15.44 -20.21
N PRO A 322 -10.43 -14.99 -19.37
CA PRO A 322 -11.80 -15.53 -19.38
C PRO A 322 -12.48 -15.33 -20.72
N THR A 323 -12.97 -16.43 -21.32
CA THR A 323 -13.71 -16.41 -22.60
C THR A 323 -15.23 -16.46 -22.42
N ARG A 324 -15.71 -16.71 -21.20
CA ARG A 324 -17.13 -16.74 -20.84
C ARG A 324 -17.52 -15.53 -20.00
N PRO A 325 -18.79 -15.19 -19.90
CA PRO A 325 -19.28 -14.26 -18.90
C PRO A 325 -18.85 -14.63 -17.49
N LEU A 326 -18.29 -13.66 -16.75
CA LEU A 326 -17.90 -13.82 -15.36
C LEU A 326 -19.09 -13.60 -14.43
N ARG A 327 -19.08 -14.23 -13.26
CA ARG A 327 -20.08 -14.06 -12.20
C ARG A 327 -19.43 -13.34 -11.02
N PHE A 328 -19.83 -12.10 -10.80
CA PHE A 328 -19.32 -11.27 -9.70
C PHE A 328 -20.35 -11.25 -8.56
N GLY A 329 -19.93 -11.63 -7.35
CA GLY A 329 -20.64 -11.27 -6.15
C GLY A 329 -20.53 -9.77 -5.91
N LEU A 330 -21.57 -9.11 -5.40
CA LEU A 330 -21.55 -7.68 -5.09
C LEU A 330 -21.94 -7.45 -3.64
N ILE A 331 -21.06 -6.79 -2.88
CA ILE A 331 -21.28 -6.30 -1.51
C ILE A 331 -21.35 -4.78 -1.57
N ARG A 332 -22.51 -4.22 -1.21
CA ARG A 332 -22.79 -2.78 -1.30
C ARG A 332 -22.50 -1.99 -0.02
N GLY A 333 -21.81 -2.59 0.93
CA GLY A 333 -21.44 -1.99 2.20
C GLY A 333 -21.90 -2.81 3.40
N ILE A 334 -21.77 -2.26 4.59
CA ILE A 334 -22.22 -2.84 5.86
C ILE A 334 -22.93 -1.76 6.70
N PRO A 335 -23.87 -2.12 7.58
CA PRO A 335 -24.62 -1.14 8.37
C PRO A 335 -23.74 -0.26 9.25
N GLN A 336 -22.67 -0.82 9.83
CA GLN A 336 -21.75 -0.12 10.73
C GLN A 336 -20.84 0.90 10.01
N ARG A 337 -20.74 0.81 8.68
CA ARG A 337 -19.93 1.68 7.83
C ARG A 337 -20.67 1.94 6.52
N PRO A 338 -21.72 2.77 6.53
CA PRO A 338 -22.42 3.17 5.31
C PRO A 338 -21.44 3.78 4.30
N LEU A 339 -21.61 3.44 3.03
CA LEU A 339 -20.73 3.96 1.99
C LEU A 339 -21.01 5.45 1.77
N HIS A 340 -19.95 6.24 1.73
CA HIS A 340 -20.02 7.60 1.22
C HIS A 340 -20.49 7.59 -0.23
N PRO A 341 -21.25 8.60 -0.66
CA PRO A 341 -21.82 8.70 -1.99
C PRO A 341 -20.85 8.42 -3.14
N PRO A 342 -19.61 8.96 -3.18
CA PRO A 342 -18.68 8.68 -4.28
C PRO A 342 -18.27 7.21 -4.38
N ILE A 343 -18.15 6.50 -3.26
CA ILE A 343 -17.82 5.06 -3.25
C ILE A 343 -19.04 4.23 -3.68
N ALA A 344 -20.23 4.59 -3.22
CA ALA A 344 -21.47 3.94 -3.64
C ALA A 344 -21.67 4.10 -5.16
N ARG A 345 -21.43 5.31 -5.71
CA ARG A 345 -21.50 5.59 -7.16
C ARG A 345 -20.45 4.80 -7.93
N ALA A 346 -19.19 4.78 -7.49
CA ALA A 346 -18.12 4.04 -8.16
C ALA A 346 -18.41 2.54 -8.21
N LEU A 347 -18.84 1.96 -7.10
CA LEU A 347 -19.20 0.54 -7.03
C LEU A 347 -20.41 0.20 -7.92
N HIS A 348 -21.44 1.05 -7.89
CA HIS A 348 -22.62 0.91 -8.76
C HIS A 348 -22.23 1.00 -10.24
N SER A 349 -21.47 2.01 -10.61
CA SER A 349 -20.98 2.22 -11.99
C SER A 349 -20.17 1.01 -12.48
N CYS A 350 -19.24 0.49 -11.67
CA CYS A 350 -18.47 -0.70 -12.01
C CYS A 350 -19.38 -1.91 -12.27
N ALA A 351 -20.33 -2.18 -11.36
CA ALA A 351 -21.26 -3.29 -11.51
C ALA A 351 -22.11 -3.15 -12.78
N MET A 352 -22.61 -1.95 -13.10
CA MET A 352 -23.42 -1.70 -14.28
C MET A 352 -22.62 -1.81 -15.59
N LYS A 353 -21.37 -1.31 -15.62
CA LYS A 353 -20.48 -1.46 -16.78
C LYS A 353 -20.17 -2.94 -17.05
N LEU A 354 -19.83 -3.73 -16.01
CA LEU A 354 -19.59 -5.16 -16.14
C LEU A 354 -20.86 -5.90 -16.64
N LYS A 355 -22.04 -5.57 -16.10
CA LYS A 355 -23.32 -6.11 -16.57
C LYS A 355 -23.58 -5.75 -18.04
N GLY A 356 -23.26 -4.53 -18.45
CA GLY A 356 -23.37 -4.06 -19.84
C GLY A 356 -22.44 -4.81 -20.80
N LYS A 357 -21.33 -5.37 -20.30
CA LYS A 357 -20.41 -6.25 -21.06
C LYS A 357 -20.83 -7.73 -21.03
N GLY A 358 -22.00 -8.05 -20.47
CA GLY A 358 -22.57 -9.40 -20.42
C GLY A 358 -22.15 -10.23 -19.21
N HIS A 359 -21.44 -9.66 -18.23
CA HIS A 359 -21.12 -10.34 -16.98
C HIS A 359 -22.34 -10.39 -16.02
N HIS A 360 -22.35 -11.34 -15.10
CA HIS A 360 -23.44 -11.53 -14.13
C HIS A 360 -23.08 -10.89 -12.79
N ILE A 361 -24.02 -10.16 -12.19
CA ILE A 361 -23.87 -9.55 -10.87
C ILE A 361 -24.84 -10.23 -9.89
N VAL A 362 -24.32 -10.81 -8.82
CA VAL A 362 -25.05 -11.52 -7.76
C VAL A 362 -24.97 -10.71 -6.47
N LEU A 363 -26.09 -10.22 -5.95
CA LEU A 363 -26.12 -9.50 -4.67
C LEU A 363 -25.83 -10.46 -3.52
N LEU A 364 -24.92 -10.05 -2.62
CA LEU A 364 -24.43 -10.85 -1.50
C LEU A 364 -24.71 -10.25 -0.12
N ASP A 365 -25.31 -9.07 -0.03
CA ASP A 365 -25.41 -8.29 1.23
C ASP A 365 -25.92 -9.13 2.42
N ASP A 366 -26.91 -10.01 2.19
CA ASP A 366 -27.51 -10.86 3.22
C ASP A 366 -27.02 -12.33 3.18
N LYS A 367 -26.01 -12.62 2.37
CA LYS A 367 -25.54 -14.02 2.14
C LYS A 367 -24.18 -14.31 2.76
N VAL A 368 -23.44 -13.28 3.17
CA VAL A 368 -22.08 -13.39 3.71
C VAL A 368 -22.08 -13.30 5.22
N PRO A 369 -21.08 -13.89 5.89
CA PRO A 369 -20.86 -13.65 7.32
C PRO A 369 -20.73 -12.17 7.63
N ASP A 370 -21.12 -11.78 8.83
CA ASP A 370 -20.97 -10.40 9.31
C ASP A 370 -19.53 -9.91 9.16
N ILE A 371 -19.34 -8.96 8.26
CA ILE A 371 -18.02 -8.40 7.92
C ILE A 371 -17.46 -7.56 9.08
N TRP A 372 -18.33 -6.87 9.83
CA TRP A 372 -17.89 -6.11 11.01
C TRP A 372 -17.38 -7.05 12.10
N ALA A 373 -18.15 -8.07 12.47
CA ALA A 373 -17.73 -9.06 13.45
C ALA A 373 -16.47 -9.81 13.01
N SER A 374 -16.35 -10.15 11.72
CA SER A 374 -15.15 -10.74 11.12
C SER A 374 -13.93 -9.81 11.25
N SER A 375 -14.13 -8.51 11.08
CA SER A 375 -13.10 -7.48 11.27
C SER A 375 -12.63 -7.42 12.73
N ILE A 376 -13.55 -7.38 13.68
CA ILE A 376 -13.21 -7.40 15.12
C ILE A 376 -12.41 -8.64 15.46
N LEU A 377 -12.80 -9.82 14.97
CA LEU A 377 -12.04 -11.05 15.17
C LEU A 377 -10.62 -10.93 14.61
N ALA A 378 -10.46 -10.39 13.39
CA ALA A 378 -9.15 -10.20 12.78
C ALA A 378 -8.25 -9.26 13.62
N TRP A 379 -8.81 -8.14 14.12
CA TRP A 379 -8.08 -7.22 14.96
C TRP A 379 -7.68 -7.80 16.32
N LYS A 380 -8.49 -8.71 16.91
CA LYS A 380 -8.09 -9.45 18.13
C LYS A 380 -6.83 -10.30 17.92
N PHE A 381 -6.64 -10.91 16.72
CA PHE A 381 -5.40 -11.63 16.41
C PHE A 381 -4.16 -10.73 16.43
N PHE A 382 -4.28 -9.43 16.12
CA PHE A 382 -3.17 -8.49 16.17
C PHE A 382 -2.85 -8.03 17.61
N LEU A 383 -3.76 -8.23 18.55
CA LEU A 383 -3.62 -7.88 19.99
C LEU A 383 -3.16 -9.05 20.87
N LEU A 384 -2.73 -10.16 20.26
CA LEU A 384 -2.33 -11.36 21.00
C LEU A 384 -1.01 -11.23 21.77
N ASP A 385 -0.19 -10.20 21.53
CA ASP A 385 1.05 -9.98 22.31
C ASP A 385 0.73 -9.44 23.71
N PRO A 386 0.84 -10.28 24.78
CA PRO A 386 0.51 -9.85 26.15
C PRO A 386 1.50 -8.80 26.67
N LYS A 387 2.68 -8.66 26.04
CA LYS A 387 3.67 -7.64 26.39
C LYS A 387 3.39 -6.28 25.74
N LYS A 388 2.45 -6.22 24.78
CA LYS A 388 2.16 -5.00 24.02
C LYS A 388 3.44 -4.35 23.46
N THR A 389 4.34 -5.18 22.90
CA THR A 389 5.72 -4.80 22.50
C THR A 389 5.78 -3.53 21.66
N PRO A 390 4.85 -3.25 20.70
CA PRO A 390 4.86 -1.98 19.99
C PRO A 390 4.81 -0.76 20.92
N LEU A 391 4.03 -0.80 21.99
CA LEU A 391 3.94 0.29 22.96
C LEU A 391 5.20 0.39 23.84
N LEU A 392 5.87 -0.74 24.13
CA LEU A 392 7.14 -0.73 24.86
C LEU A 392 8.23 -0.01 24.05
N TYR A 393 8.25 -0.15 22.71
CA TYR A 393 9.20 0.58 21.87
C TYR A 393 9.01 2.08 21.94
N LEU A 394 7.76 2.58 22.05
CA LEU A 394 7.47 3.99 22.25
C LEU A 394 7.94 4.48 23.62
N GLN A 395 7.65 3.72 24.67
CA GLN A 395 8.06 4.03 26.05
C GLN A 395 9.58 4.12 26.20
N GLN A 396 10.34 3.25 25.51
CA GLN A 396 11.81 3.25 25.55
C GLN A 396 12.42 4.58 25.12
N ALA A 397 11.77 5.33 24.24
CA ALA A 397 12.23 6.65 23.78
C ALA A 397 11.46 7.80 24.43
N GLY A 398 10.45 7.53 25.27
CA GLY A 398 9.58 8.54 25.84
C GLY A 398 8.70 9.27 24.78
N GLU A 399 8.51 8.65 23.61
CA GLU A 399 7.70 9.26 22.55
C GLU A 399 6.19 9.05 22.78
N PRO A 400 5.33 10.06 22.54
CA PRO A 400 3.89 9.91 22.71
C PRO A 400 3.25 9.03 21.64
N VAL A 401 2.10 8.45 21.98
CA VAL A 401 1.25 7.72 21.03
C VAL A 401 0.57 8.72 20.09
N VAL A 402 0.62 8.47 18.78
CA VAL A 402 -0.09 9.32 17.79
C VAL A 402 -1.61 9.10 17.84
N PRO A 403 -2.43 10.14 17.54
CA PRO A 403 -3.89 10.08 17.72
C PRO A 403 -4.59 8.95 16.92
N SER A 404 -4.11 8.63 15.73
CA SER A 404 -4.70 7.60 14.86
C SER A 404 -4.74 6.20 15.49
N ILE A 405 -3.81 5.86 16.39
CA ILE A 405 -3.82 4.58 17.11
C ILE A 405 -5.08 4.44 17.97
N GLY A 406 -5.50 5.50 18.66
CA GLY A 406 -6.69 5.49 19.49
C GLY A 406 -7.99 5.24 18.70
N LYS A 407 -8.04 5.64 17.44
CA LYS A 407 -9.22 5.47 16.57
C LYS A 407 -9.46 4.04 16.09
N THR A 408 -8.43 3.20 16.08
CA THR A 408 -8.57 1.77 15.76
C THR A 408 -9.06 0.95 16.96
N MET A 409 -8.97 1.51 18.17
CA MET A 409 -9.33 0.81 19.40
C MET A 409 -10.81 1.04 19.77
N VAL A 410 -11.71 0.30 19.11
CA VAL A 410 -13.14 0.24 19.48
C VAL A 410 -13.33 -0.50 20.81
N LYS A 411 -14.54 -0.43 21.40
CA LYS A 411 -14.83 -1.00 22.71
C LYS A 411 -14.42 -2.48 22.83
N GLU A 412 -14.81 -3.31 21.86
CA GLU A 412 -14.56 -4.75 21.83
C GLU A 412 -13.07 -5.12 21.78
N LEU A 413 -12.23 -4.20 21.28
CA LEU A 413 -10.78 -4.37 21.24
C LEU A 413 -10.09 -3.85 22.51
N ARG A 414 -10.62 -2.80 23.13
CA ARG A 414 -10.08 -2.28 24.41
C ARG A 414 -10.29 -3.25 25.56
N GLU A 415 -11.43 -3.96 25.55
CA GLU A 415 -11.81 -4.94 26.58
C GLU A 415 -11.23 -6.34 26.32
N PHE A 416 -10.50 -6.52 25.21
CA PHE A 416 -9.94 -7.81 24.85
C PHE A 416 -8.64 -8.11 25.63
N GLU A 417 -8.64 -9.22 26.37
CA GLU A 417 -7.46 -9.75 27.07
C GLU A 417 -7.06 -11.11 26.47
N PRO A 418 -5.85 -11.20 25.88
CA PRO A 418 -5.41 -12.42 25.21
C PRO A 418 -5.10 -13.53 26.20
N ASN A 419 -5.62 -14.73 25.90
CA ASN A 419 -5.28 -15.97 26.61
C ASN A 419 -5.31 -17.16 25.65
N LEU A 420 -4.80 -18.29 26.07
CA LEU A 420 -4.64 -19.48 25.22
C LEU A 420 -5.99 -20.09 24.81
N ASP A 421 -6.95 -20.20 25.72
CA ASP A 421 -8.28 -20.75 25.43
C ASP A 421 -9.01 -19.85 24.41
N GLY A 422 -8.96 -18.54 24.63
CA GLY A 422 -9.50 -17.56 23.69
C GLY A 422 -8.86 -17.63 22.30
N LEU A 423 -7.58 -17.98 22.19
CA LEU A 423 -6.92 -18.21 20.90
C LEU A 423 -7.52 -19.42 20.17
N TRP A 424 -7.82 -20.51 20.87
CA TRP A 424 -8.49 -21.68 20.29
C TRP A 424 -9.90 -21.31 19.79
N ASP A 425 -10.68 -20.58 20.58
CA ASP A 425 -12.01 -20.13 20.22
C ASP A 425 -11.98 -19.19 19.00
N MET A 426 -11.03 -18.26 18.97
CA MET A 426 -10.83 -17.36 17.83
C MET A 426 -10.46 -18.12 16.55
N ASN A 427 -9.63 -19.14 16.63
CA ASN A 427 -9.29 -19.98 15.48
C ASN A 427 -10.51 -20.79 15.00
N LEU A 428 -11.30 -21.35 15.92
CA LEU A 428 -12.55 -22.05 15.58
C LEU A 428 -13.54 -21.09 14.87
N GLU A 429 -13.69 -19.89 15.38
CA GLU A 429 -14.57 -18.89 14.77
C GLU A 429 -14.07 -18.48 13.37
N ARG A 430 -12.76 -18.29 13.22
CA ARG A 430 -12.15 -18.04 11.88
C ARG A 430 -12.44 -19.19 10.92
N PHE A 431 -12.37 -20.45 11.34
CA PHE A 431 -12.72 -21.61 10.49
C PHE A 431 -14.18 -21.59 10.05
N LYS A 432 -15.11 -21.23 10.93
CA LYS A 432 -16.54 -21.09 10.57
C LYS A 432 -16.74 -19.99 9.52
N ILE A 433 -16.08 -18.85 9.69
CA ILE A 433 -16.14 -17.73 8.72
C ILE A 433 -15.56 -18.16 7.37
N LEU A 434 -14.40 -18.82 7.35
CA LEU A 434 -13.79 -19.35 6.12
C LEU A 434 -14.72 -20.34 5.40
N HIS A 435 -15.32 -21.28 6.14
CA HIS A 435 -16.25 -22.25 5.59
C HIS A 435 -17.50 -21.57 5.00
N ALA A 436 -18.07 -20.60 5.70
CA ALA A 436 -19.24 -19.88 5.23
C ALA A 436 -18.95 -19.06 3.96
N TRP A 437 -17.80 -18.37 3.89
CA TRP A 437 -17.36 -17.68 2.68
C TRP A 437 -17.13 -18.63 1.51
N HIS A 438 -16.46 -19.76 1.75
CA HIS A 438 -16.28 -20.80 0.73
C HIS A 438 -17.62 -21.27 0.17
N LYS A 439 -18.59 -21.56 1.05
CA LYS A 439 -19.94 -21.96 0.66
C LYS A 439 -20.63 -20.91 -0.22
N VAL A 440 -20.57 -19.63 0.18
CA VAL A 440 -21.14 -18.51 -0.62
C VAL A 440 -20.54 -18.47 -2.02
N VAL A 441 -19.21 -18.58 -2.13
CA VAL A 441 -18.51 -18.54 -3.42
C VAL A 441 -18.91 -19.72 -4.30
N VAL A 442 -18.97 -20.93 -3.75
CA VAL A 442 -19.30 -22.16 -4.50
C VAL A 442 -20.74 -22.21 -4.90
N GLU A 443 -21.70 -21.99 -3.98
CA GLU A 443 -23.14 -22.10 -4.25
C GLU A 443 -23.65 -21.01 -5.21
N ASN A 444 -22.99 -19.85 -5.26
CA ASN A 444 -23.34 -18.80 -6.22
C ASN A 444 -22.45 -18.84 -7.48
N GLU A 445 -21.56 -19.83 -7.62
CA GLU A 445 -20.64 -20.00 -8.76
C GLU A 445 -19.84 -18.74 -9.07
N LEU A 446 -19.37 -18.04 -8.03
CA LEU A 446 -18.68 -16.75 -8.19
C LEU A 446 -17.27 -16.93 -8.75
N ASP A 447 -16.89 -16.05 -9.66
CA ASP A 447 -15.50 -15.91 -10.12
C ASP A 447 -14.70 -14.98 -9.21
N ALA A 448 -15.31 -13.86 -8.79
CA ALA A 448 -14.75 -12.89 -7.87
C ALA A 448 -15.87 -12.15 -7.12
N VAL A 449 -15.50 -11.35 -6.13
CA VAL A 449 -16.41 -10.48 -5.37
C VAL A 449 -16.01 -9.03 -5.54
N LEU A 450 -16.93 -8.20 -6.02
CA LEU A 450 -16.85 -6.75 -6.05
C LEU A 450 -17.31 -6.19 -4.70
N MET A 451 -16.53 -5.29 -4.13
CA MET A 451 -16.84 -4.67 -2.85
C MET A 451 -16.08 -3.33 -2.71
N PRO A 452 -16.43 -2.47 -1.75
CA PRO A 452 -15.59 -1.31 -1.44
C PRO A 452 -14.27 -1.76 -0.80
N GLY A 453 -13.20 -0.99 -0.99
CA GLY A 453 -11.97 -1.13 -0.21
C GLY A 453 -12.07 -0.39 1.15
N ASN A 454 -12.85 0.68 1.17
CA ASN A 454 -13.26 1.44 2.35
C ASN A 454 -14.65 2.05 2.11
N SER A 455 -15.32 2.49 3.17
CA SER A 455 -16.59 3.20 3.06
C SER A 455 -16.46 4.60 2.43
N SER A 456 -15.27 5.19 2.44
CA SER A 456 -14.97 6.54 1.94
C SER A 456 -13.77 6.56 1.00
N THR A 457 -13.55 7.68 0.34
CA THR A 457 -12.27 8.06 -0.29
C THR A 457 -11.21 8.29 0.80
N ALA A 458 -10.13 9.04 0.53
CA ALA A 458 -9.27 9.56 1.59
C ALA A 458 -10.10 10.39 2.58
N VAL A 459 -9.76 10.32 3.87
CA VAL A 459 -10.47 10.98 4.96
C VAL A 459 -9.55 11.96 5.69
N ARG A 460 -10.11 12.80 6.56
CA ARG A 460 -9.30 13.68 7.40
C ARG A 460 -8.29 12.88 8.22
N HIS A 461 -7.17 13.52 8.51
CA HIS A 461 -6.13 12.94 9.36
C HIS A 461 -6.71 12.45 10.68
N ASP A 462 -6.18 11.30 11.15
CA ASP A 462 -6.57 10.65 12.41
C ASP A 462 -8.03 10.16 12.50
N THR A 463 -8.78 10.08 11.38
CA THR A 463 -10.21 9.69 11.42
C THR A 463 -10.54 8.36 10.74
N TYR A 464 -9.58 7.67 10.14
CA TYR A 464 -9.85 6.47 9.34
C TYR A 464 -10.49 5.32 10.14
N GLY A 465 -9.96 5.02 11.33
CA GLY A 465 -10.46 3.96 12.21
C GLY A 465 -10.18 2.54 11.71
N LEU A 466 -11.10 1.62 12.00
CA LEU A 466 -11.02 0.21 11.58
C LEU A 466 -11.19 0.04 10.06
N THR A 467 -10.68 -1.06 9.55
CA THR A 467 -10.57 -1.38 8.12
C THR A 467 -11.34 -2.65 7.73
N PRO A 468 -12.69 -2.71 7.94
CA PRO A 468 -13.44 -3.96 7.82
C PRO A 468 -13.37 -4.58 6.43
N PHE A 469 -13.39 -3.75 5.38
CA PHE A 469 -13.41 -4.22 4.00
C PHE A 469 -12.06 -4.73 3.50
N THR A 470 -10.93 -4.31 4.09
CA THR A 470 -9.61 -4.76 3.67
C THR A 470 -9.03 -5.84 4.58
N VAL A 471 -9.32 -5.85 5.88
CA VAL A 471 -8.85 -6.90 6.78
C VAL A 471 -9.50 -8.26 6.52
N LEU A 472 -10.71 -8.27 5.95
CA LEU A 472 -11.44 -9.49 5.61
C LEU A 472 -10.60 -10.43 4.72
N GLN A 473 -9.95 -9.92 3.67
CA GLN A 473 -9.15 -10.73 2.77
C GLN A 473 -7.89 -11.30 3.45
N ASN A 474 -7.39 -10.63 4.49
CA ASN A 474 -6.29 -11.19 5.29
C ASN A 474 -6.79 -12.30 6.22
N LEU A 475 -7.96 -12.12 6.86
CA LEU A 475 -8.61 -13.14 7.68
C LEU A 475 -8.90 -14.42 6.88
N LEU A 476 -9.38 -14.25 5.63
CA LEU A 476 -9.72 -15.34 4.71
C LEU A 476 -8.51 -15.92 3.95
N ASN A 477 -7.40 -15.21 3.92
CA ASN A 477 -6.27 -15.47 3.01
C ASN A 477 -6.70 -15.50 1.53
N TYR A 478 -7.56 -14.59 1.11
CA TYR A 478 -7.99 -14.45 -0.28
C TYR A 478 -7.20 -13.31 -0.95
N PRO A 479 -6.71 -13.48 -2.19
CA PRO A 479 -6.06 -12.41 -2.94
C PRO A 479 -7.07 -11.31 -3.29
N SER A 480 -6.60 -10.07 -3.43
CA SER A 480 -7.47 -8.95 -3.83
C SER A 480 -6.70 -7.81 -4.47
N GLY A 481 -7.38 -7.03 -5.30
CA GLY A 481 -6.85 -5.84 -5.93
C GLY A 481 -7.74 -4.61 -5.72
N ILE A 482 -7.12 -3.43 -5.69
CA ILE A 482 -7.79 -2.13 -5.76
C ILE A 482 -7.61 -1.58 -7.17
N LEU A 483 -8.69 -1.04 -7.71
CA LEU A 483 -8.71 -0.28 -8.95
C LEU A 483 -9.31 1.10 -8.69
N PRO A 484 -8.66 2.19 -9.10
CA PRO A 484 -9.27 3.51 -9.08
C PRO A 484 -10.42 3.55 -10.09
N HIS A 485 -11.53 4.14 -9.72
CA HIS A 485 -12.68 4.31 -10.60
C HIS A 485 -13.49 5.55 -10.20
N LEU A 486 -13.65 6.47 -11.13
CA LEU A 486 -14.28 7.77 -10.93
C LEU A 486 -13.53 8.67 -9.93
N LYS A 487 -14.00 9.88 -9.81
CA LYS A 487 -13.62 10.85 -8.77
C LYS A 487 -14.88 11.28 -8.04
N ALA A 488 -14.74 11.73 -6.81
CA ALA A 488 -15.83 12.35 -6.08
C ALA A 488 -16.29 13.61 -6.80
N GLU A 489 -17.59 13.75 -7.02
CA GLU A 489 -18.26 14.87 -7.69
C GLU A 489 -19.58 15.12 -6.98
N GLU A 490 -19.69 16.22 -6.20
CA GLU A 490 -20.81 16.50 -5.30
C GLU A 490 -22.17 16.35 -6.02
N GLU A 491 -22.30 16.90 -7.23
CA GLU A 491 -23.56 16.86 -7.99
C GLU A 491 -23.98 15.43 -8.40
N LEU A 492 -23.02 14.62 -8.84
CA LEU A 492 -23.27 13.24 -9.27
C LEU A 492 -23.40 12.29 -8.07
N ASP A 493 -22.71 12.57 -7.01
CA ASP A 493 -22.69 11.75 -5.79
C ASP A 493 -24.00 11.90 -5.00
N TRP A 494 -24.67 13.07 -5.12
CA TRP A 494 -25.89 13.38 -4.37
C TRP A 494 -27.00 12.33 -4.52
N GLN A 495 -27.14 11.70 -5.68
CA GLN A 495 -28.14 10.61 -5.89
C GLN A 495 -27.86 9.36 -5.05
N PHE A 496 -26.67 9.21 -4.48
CA PHE A 496 -26.29 8.11 -3.61
C PHE A 496 -26.24 8.53 -2.13
N PHE A 497 -26.52 9.81 -1.83
CA PHE A 497 -26.60 10.30 -0.46
C PHE A 497 -27.81 9.70 0.25
N LYS A 498 -27.62 9.30 1.51
CA LYS A 498 -28.67 8.78 2.39
C LYS A 498 -28.74 9.65 3.62
N GLU A 499 -29.84 10.36 3.81
CA GLU A 499 -30.03 11.32 4.91
C GLU A 499 -29.91 10.65 6.29
N ASP A 500 -30.43 9.42 6.42
CA ASP A 500 -30.43 8.66 7.67
C ASP A 500 -29.16 7.87 7.93
N ALA A 501 -28.15 7.95 7.06
CA ALA A 501 -26.93 7.18 7.21
C ALA A 501 -25.96 7.85 8.20
N ALA A 502 -25.56 7.12 9.22
CA ALA A 502 -24.51 7.54 10.13
C ALA A 502 -23.13 7.33 9.49
N TYR A 503 -22.75 8.22 8.59
CA TYR A 503 -21.44 8.16 7.95
C TYR A 503 -20.31 8.33 8.97
N GLU A 504 -19.35 7.39 8.96
CA GLU A 504 -18.17 7.47 9.81
C GLU A 504 -16.89 7.13 9.00
N PRO A 505 -15.95 8.08 8.89
CA PRO A 505 -16.07 9.49 9.33
C PRO A 505 -17.20 10.23 8.60
N PRO A 506 -17.60 11.43 9.05
CA PRO A 506 -18.66 12.22 8.41
C PRO A 506 -18.40 12.47 6.93
N TYR A 507 -19.45 12.45 6.10
CA TYR A 507 -19.34 12.83 4.69
C TYR A 507 -19.31 14.34 4.54
N GLU A 508 -18.24 14.86 3.93
CA GLU A 508 -17.99 16.28 3.69
C GLU A 508 -17.77 16.51 2.18
N PRO A 509 -18.85 16.70 1.37
CA PRO A 509 -18.74 16.68 -0.09
C PRO A 509 -17.68 17.64 -0.65
N LYS A 510 -17.60 18.87 -0.15
CA LYS A 510 -16.62 19.88 -0.58
C LYS A 510 -15.15 19.49 -0.30
N ILE A 511 -14.91 18.72 0.76
CA ILE A 511 -13.56 18.25 1.12
C ILE A 511 -13.16 17.08 0.23
N PHE A 512 -14.15 16.28 -0.19
CA PHE A 512 -13.91 15.09 -1.00
C PHE A 512 -13.95 15.37 -2.52
N GLU A 513 -14.37 16.57 -2.93
CA GLU A 513 -14.46 16.95 -4.35
C GLU A 513 -13.13 16.66 -5.09
N GLY A 514 -13.22 15.98 -6.25
CA GLY A 514 -12.10 15.61 -7.08
C GLY A 514 -11.21 14.47 -6.58
N LEU A 515 -11.47 13.93 -5.38
CA LEU A 515 -10.70 12.81 -4.85
C LEU A 515 -10.95 11.51 -5.61
N PRO A 516 -9.95 10.65 -5.77
CA PRO A 516 -10.12 9.35 -6.39
C PRO A 516 -11.13 8.48 -5.60
N ALA A 517 -12.09 7.89 -6.30
CA ALA A 517 -12.90 6.80 -5.80
C ALA A 517 -12.34 5.45 -6.31
N HIS A 518 -12.85 4.34 -5.79
CA HIS A 518 -12.25 3.02 -6.03
C HIS A 518 -13.26 1.90 -5.96
N VAL A 519 -12.85 0.75 -6.50
CA VAL A 519 -13.47 -0.55 -6.27
C VAL A 519 -12.42 -1.56 -5.82
N GLN A 520 -12.83 -2.53 -5.01
CA GLN A 520 -12.02 -3.68 -4.62
C GLN A 520 -12.58 -4.95 -5.25
N VAL A 521 -11.69 -5.78 -5.79
CA VAL A 521 -12.04 -7.10 -6.32
C VAL A 521 -11.33 -8.16 -5.49
N MET A 522 -12.08 -9.07 -4.87
CA MET A 522 -11.58 -10.18 -4.08
C MET A 522 -11.70 -11.47 -4.88
N GLY A 523 -10.61 -12.23 -4.97
CA GLY A 523 -10.53 -13.54 -5.63
C GLY A 523 -10.73 -14.70 -4.66
N LYS A 524 -10.34 -15.90 -5.10
CA LYS A 524 -10.37 -17.14 -4.31
C LYS A 524 -8.97 -17.44 -3.78
N SER A 525 -8.90 -18.13 -2.64
CA SER A 525 -7.62 -18.49 -2.02
C SER A 525 -6.71 -19.24 -3.01
N MET A 526 -5.45 -18.83 -3.11
CA MET A 526 -4.43 -19.41 -4.00
C MET A 526 -4.78 -19.41 -5.50
N GLN A 527 -5.73 -18.56 -5.93
CA GLN A 527 -6.07 -18.32 -7.33
C GLN A 527 -5.67 -16.88 -7.72
N ASP A 528 -4.44 -16.53 -7.44
CA ASP A 528 -3.88 -15.19 -7.67
C ASP A 528 -3.82 -14.85 -9.17
N GLU A 529 -3.48 -15.84 -10.01
CA GLU A 529 -3.38 -15.68 -11.46
C GLU A 529 -4.76 -15.51 -12.11
N GLU A 530 -5.76 -16.26 -11.67
CA GLU A 530 -7.15 -16.11 -12.11
C GLU A 530 -7.69 -14.73 -11.73
N LEU A 531 -7.41 -14.28 -10.50
CA LEU A 531 -7.80 -12.93 -10.08
C LEU A 531 -7.08 -11.86 -10.93
N MET A 532 -5.81 -12.07 -11.27
CA MET A 532 -5.06 -11.13 -12.11
C MET A 532 -5.73 -10.96 -13.48
N GLU A 533 -6.14 -12.06 -14.12
CA GLU A 533 -6.90 -11.99 -15.38
C GLU A 533 -8.26 -11.30 -15.22
N ILE A 534 -8.97 -11.55 -14.12
CA ILE A 534 -10.23 -10.87 -13.80
C ILE A 534 -10.01 -9.36 -13.61
N LEU A 535 -8.95 -8.97 -12.89
CA LEU A 535 -8.60 -7.56 -12.68
C LEU A 535 -8.32 -6.83 -14.00
N LYS A 536 -7.64 -7.47 -14.97
CA LYS A 536 -7.44 -6.91 -16.32
C LYS A 536 -8.78 -6.68 -17.04
N VAL A 537 -9.74 -7.63 -16.92
CA VAL A 537 -11.08 -7.46 -17.48
C VAL A 537 -11.79 -6.27 -16.83
N VAL A 538 -11.71 -6.15 -15.50
CA VAL A 538 -12.33 -5.03 -14.77
C VAL A 538 -11.64 -3.71 -15.16
N GLU A 539 -10.31 -3.62 -15.11
CA GLU A 539 -9.54 -2.43 -15.48
C GLU A 539 -9.91 -1.94 -16.89
N LYS A 540 -9.92 -2.84 -17.87
CA LYS A 540 -10.33 -2.53 -19.25
C LYS A 540 -11.78 -2.01 -19.31
N THR A 541 -12.71 -2.66 -18.61
CA THR A 541 -14.13 -2.26 -18.59
C THR A 541 -14.33 -0.90 -17.94
N LEU A 542 -13.52 -0.54 -16.94
CA LEU A 542 -13.60 0.75 -16.27
C LEU A 542 -13.02 1.89 -17.12
N ALA A 543 -12.06 1.60 -17.99
CA ALA A 543 -11.44 2.58 -18.90
C ALA A 543 -12.32 2.95 -20.10
N GLU A 544 -13.27 2.11 -20.49
CA GLU A 544 -14.29 2.35 -21.53
C GLU A 544 -15.49 3.14 -20.98
#